data_5d0fbb17d196b3e24f39cd1e192b5707
#
_entry.id   5d0fbb17d196b3e24f39cd1e192b5707
#
_cell.length_a   1.000
_cell.length_b   1.000
_cell.length_c   1.000
_cell.angle_alpha   90.00
_cell.angle_beta   90.00
_cell.angle_gamma   90.00
#
_symmetry.space_group_name_H-M   'P 1'
#
loop_
_entity.id
_entity.type
_entity.pdbx_description
1 polymer ?
#
loop_
_entity_poly.entity_id
_entity_poly.type
_entity_poly.pdbx_seq_one_letter_code
_entity_poly.pdbx_strand_id
1 'polypeptide(L)'
;MNRIKLIFLFLFISLAASAQRLAVESLKLRPNDLSARNVKNQRHDLNGKPCALLKVMVLDDITKCSSGNIGDIVTEGPVKLIYITSATPYIELSFKYHYPLTINFADYGYKHLEGNSTYELNLIDAMQMMMGNGNMAQQNTTATTTQQVSSSQNTNAAQQTAPATTAQNVGNNQNNSLSMSANEAYKIAADAYNAKDYDKALKYYKYAAEKNDSQAQFSLGAMYDMGNGVTQNYAEAMKWYLKAANQGHVSAQNNIGVMYEKGQGVKKDCSEANKWYLKAAEQGYTPAQNNLGLNLYVGNGITQNSTEAFKWLLKVANSGGASAQYNVAGMYYIGEGVKQDYSEALKWYTKASDQGDTDALYCLGIMYAYGNGMKSQNIAEALKCLYKAAQKGHKAAIAKLDEYRKNGNIIGVVIEKDTNEPVVGSVVKIVNSSRRSANAASVSDINGFFSLNANVGDEIEVQYVGYKNSRVKITDDKPLMIYIYK
;
A
#
# COMPACT_ATOMS: atom_id res chain seq x y z
N MET A 1 -3.11 38.04 12.72
CA MET A 1 -2.22 36.85 12.78
C MET A 1 -3.05 35.67 13.34
N ASN A 2 -3.88 35.05 12.54
CA ASN A 2 -4.66 33.87 12.93
C ASN A 2 -4.01 32.65 12.29
N ARG A 3 -3.38 31.83 13.13
CA ARG A 3 -2.90 30.50 12.75
C ARG A 3 -4.14 29.61 12.59
N ILE A 4 -4.50 29.29 11.38
CA ILE A 4 -5.52 28.27 11.09
C ILE A 4 -4.92 26.93 11.44
N LYS A 5 -5.46 26.29 12.49
CA LYS A 5 -5.16 24.90 12.84
C LYS A 5 -5.66 24.01 11.72
N LEU A 6 -4.75 23.25 11.13
CA LEU A 6 -5.07 22.17 10.22
C LEU A 6 -5.81 21.08 11.02
N ILE A 7 -7.11 20.97 10.86
CA ILE A 7 -7.90 19.87 11.43
C ILE A 7 -7.98 18.82 10.32
N PHE A 8 -7.20 17.74 10.47
CA PHE A 8 -7.41 16.51 9.71
C PHE A 8 -8.64 15.82 10.30
N LEU A 9 -9.79 15.97 9.66
CA LEU A 9 -10.98 15.20 9.99
C LEU A 9 -11.02 13.97 9.06
N PHE A 10 -10.64 12.81 9.59
CA PHE A 10 -10.85 11.53 8.92
C PHE A 10 -12.30 11.13 9.05
N LEU A 11 -13.07 11.24 7.98
CA LEU A 11 -14.38 10.61 7.89
C LEU A 11 -14.19 9.13 7.54
N PHE A 12 -14.25 8.28 8.55
CA PHE A 12 -14.52 6.86 8.37
C PHE A 12 -15.97 6.72 7.91
N ILE A 13 -16.18 6.67 6.60
CA ILE A 13 -17.47 6.20 6.06
C ILE A 13 -17.35 4.66 5.99
N SER A 14 -18.28 4.01 6.70
CA SER A 14 -18.42 2.57 6.82
C SER A 14 -18.18 1.82 5.50
N LEU A 15 -17.35 0.78 5.59
CA LEU A 15 -17.11 -0.20 4.53
C LEU A 15 -18.42 -0.90 4.12
N ALA A 16 -19.10 -0.36 3.15
CA ALA A 16 -20.07 -1.10 2.36
C ALA A 16 -20.05 -0.54 0.94
N ALA A 17 -19.66 -1.37 0.01
CA ALA A 17 -19.53 -1.16 -1.43
C ALA A 17 -18.24 -0.42 -1.85
N SER A 18 -17.27 -1.23 -2.19
CA SER A 18 -15.97 -0.90 -2.75
C SER A 18 -16.10 -0.50 -4.22
N ALA A 19 -16.31 0.77 -4.46
CA ALA A 19 -16.04 1.35 -5.75
C ALA A 19 -15.02 2.46 -5.53
N GLN A 20 -14.21 2.73 -6.51
CA GLN A 20 -13.25 3.82 -6.47
C GLN A 20 -13.97 5.12 -6.09
N ARG A 21 -13.76 5.56 -4.88
CA ARG A 21 -14.26 6.84 -4.39
C ARG A 21 -13.09 7.80 -4.35
N LEU A 22 -13.26 8.95 -4.96
CA LEU A 22 -12.39 10.08 -4.70
C LEU A 22 -12.66 10.57 -3.28
N ALA A 23 -11.61 10.99 -2.63
CA ALA A 23 -11.69 11.61 -1.32
C ALA A 23 -11.06 12.99 -1.37
N VAL A 24 -11.54 13.89 -0.53
CA VAL A 24 -10.98 15.23 -0.44
C VAL A 24 -9.74 15.17 0.43
N GLU A 25 -8.58 15.34 -0.19
CA GLU A 25 -7.32 15.48 0.53
C GLU A 25 -7.22 16.82 1.24
N SER A 26 -7.57 17.89 0.53
CA SER A 26 -7.58 19.23 1.12
C SER A 26 -8.46 20.18 0.33
N LEU A 27 -9.05 21.13 1.06
CA LEU A 27 -9.66 22.32 0.49
C LEU A 27 -8.99 23.54 1.13
N LYS A 28 -8.34 24.37 0.35
CA LYS A 28 -7.55 25.51 0.85
C LYS A 28 -7.87 26.80 0.11
N LEU A 29 -8.06 27.87 0.85
CA LEU A 29 -8.06 29.22 0.30
C LEU A 29 -6.64 29.57 -0.18
N ARG A 30 -6.52 30.09 -1.39
CA ARG A 30 -5.29 30.60 -1.99
C ARG A 30 -5.31 32.14 -2.04
N PRO A 31 -4.96 32.83 -0.95
CA PRO A 31 -5.14 34.28 -0.83
C PRO A 31 -4.31 35.07 -1.84
N ASN A 32 -3.20 34.52 -2.30
CA ASN A 32 -2.31 35.15 -3.29
C ASN A 32 -2.62 34.73 -4.73
N ASP A 33 -3.57 33.82 -4.94
CA ASP A 33 -4.00 33.41 -6.26
C ASP A 33 -5.16 34.33 -6.72
N LEU A 34 -4.84 35.20 -7.63
CA LEU A 34 -5.80 36.19 -8.17
C LEU A 34 -6.59 35.63 -9.36
N SER A 35 -6.58 34.35 -9.63
CA SER A 35 -7.22 33.73 -10.80
C SER A 35 -8.73 34.05 -10.84
N ALA A 36 -9.43 34.04 -9.70
CA ALA A 36 -10.86 34.37 -9.63
C ALA A 36 -11.14 35.84 -9.93
N ARG A 37 -10.17 36.73 -9.72
CA ARG A 37 -10.27 38.16 -9.94
C ARG A 37 -9.82 38.59 -11.35
N ASN A 38 -9.20 37.69 -12.09
CA ASN A 38 -8.78 37.96 -13.44
C ASN A 38 -10.02 38.19 -14.34
N VAL A 39 -10.06 39.30 -15.08
CA VAL A 39 -11.18 39.65 -15.96
C VAL A 39 -11.59 38.53 -16.91
N LYS A 40 -10.62 37.73 -17.38
CA LYS A 40 -10.87 36.58 -18.26
C LYS A 40 -11.63 35.46 -17.53
N ASN A 41 -11.43 35.30 -16.23
CA ASN A 41 -11.98 34.22 -15.40
C ASN A 41 -13.08 34.69 -14.45
N GLN A 42 -13.36 35.99 -14.42
CA GLN A 42 -14.37 36.56 -13.51
C GLN A 42 -15.76 36.16 -13.98
N ARG A 43 -16.55 35.53 -13.12
CA ARG A 43 -17.93 35.16 -13.34
C ARG A 43 -18.81 35.65 -12.20
N HIS A 44 -20.06 35.96 -12.51
CA HIS A 44 -21.05 36.38 -11.56
C HIS A 44 -22.25 35.44 -11.61
N ASP A 45 -22.94 35.30 -10.48
CA ASP A 45 -24.20 34.57 -10.40
C ASP A 45 -25.37 35.37 -11.05
N LEU A 46 -26.54 34.77 -11.07
CA LEU A 46 -27.75 35.39 -11.65
C LEU A 46 -28.15 36.71 -10.95
N ASN A 47 -27.64 36.96 -9.74
CA ASN A 47 -27.87 38.19 -8.97
C ASN A 47 -26.71 39.17 -9.09
N GLY A 48 -25.76 38.95 -9.98
CA GLY A 48 -24.61 39.82 -10.20
C GLY A 48 -23.52 39.70 -9.11
N LYS A 49 -23.60 38.74 -8.19
CA LYS A 49 -22.56 38.53 -7.18
C LYS A 49 -21.38 37.72 -7.77
N PRO A 50 -20.14 38.10 -7.42
CA PRO A 50 -18.96 37.36 -7.90
C PRO A 50 -18.95 35.93 -7.39
N CYS A 51 -18.55 35.01 -8.28
CA CYS A 51 -18.36 33.60 -7.95
C CYS A 51 -16.99 33.33 -7.34
N ALA A 52 -16.86 32.30 -6.52
CA ALA A 52 -15.60 31.72 -6.15
C ALA A 52 -15.06 30.82 -7.29
N LEU A 53 -13.76 30.75 -7.42
CA LEU A 53 -13.11 29.81 -8.33
C LEU A 53 -12.54 28.62 -7.54
N LEU A 54 -13.07 27.44 -7.80
CA LEU A 54 -12.57 26.18 -7.25
C LEU A 54 -11.67 25.52 -8.29
N LYS A 55 -10.39 25.40 -7.98
CA LYS A 55 -9.41 24.64 -8.75
C LYS A 55 -9.38 23.21 -8.23
N VAL A 56 -9.86 22.27 -9.01
CA VAL A 56 -9.92 20.86 -8.63
C VAL A 56 -8.76 20.12 -9.28
N MET A 57 -7.87 19.61 -8.45
CA MET A 57 -6.76 18.74 -8.86
C MET A 57 -7.27 17.30 -8.84
N VAL A 58 -7.50 16.74 -10.03
CA VAL A 58 -7.96 15.35 -10.19
C VAL A 58 -7.52 14.80 -11.54
N LEU A 59 -7.16 13.53 -11.57
CA LEU A 59 -6.73 12.86 -12.80
C LEU A 59 -7.90 12.41 -13.68
N ASP A 60 -9.12 12.38 -13.12
CA ASP A 60 -10.32 11.97 -13.86
C ASP A 60 -11.06 13.17 -14.45
N ASP A 61 -11.87 12.92 -15.47
CA ASP A 61 -12.75 13.93 -16.04
C ASP A 61 -13.98 14.13 -15.17
N ILE A 62 -14.18 15.36 -14.72
CA ILE A 62 -15.41 15.77 -14.05
C ILE A 62 -16.48 15.95 -15.13
N THR A 63 -17.47 15.08 -15.13
CA THR A 63 -18.55 15.07 -16.14
C THR A 63 -19.68 16.02 -15.78
N LYS A 64 -19.87 16.31 -14.49
CA LYS A 64 -20.91 17.20 -13.99
C LYS A 64 -20.53 17.76 -12.63
N CYS A 65 -20.88 19.00 -12.39
CA CYS A 65 -20.95 19.61 -11.06
C CYS A 65 -22.39 20.05 -10.81
N SER A 66 -23.02 19.53 -9.77
CA SER A 66 -24.34 19.97 -9.30
C SER A 66 -24.17 20.85 -8.07
N SER A 67 -25.18 21.69 -7.82
CA SER A 67 -25.20 22.65 -6.71
C SER A 67 -24.22 23.82 -6.87
N GLY A 68 -24.72 24.91 -7.39
CA GLY A 68 -24.04 26.20 -7.39
C GLY A 68 -22.97 26.42 -8.46
N ASN A 69 -22.73 25.45 -9.35
CA ASN A 69 -21.84 25.67 -10.48
C ASN A 69 -22.43 26.62 -11.52
N ILE A 70 -21.62 27.54 -12.02
CA ILE A 70 -22.00 28.49 -13.05
C ILE A 70 -21.17 28.25 -14.31
N GLY A 71 -21.86 27.73 -15.34
CA GLY A 71 -21.28 27.45 -16.65
C GLY A 71 -20.52 26.16 -16.73
N ASP A 72 -19.74 26.00 -17.79
CA ASP A 72 -18.99 24.78 -18.08
C ASP A 72 -17.76 24.63 -17.19
N ILE A 73 -17.38 23.39 -16.93
CA ILE A 73 -16.11 23.07 -16.26
C ILE A 73 -14.99 23.29 -17.27
N VAL A 74 -14.08 24.21 -16.97
CA VAL A 74 -12.92 24.49 -17.83
C VAL A 74 -11.74 23.63 -17.42
N THR A 75 -11.12 22.98 -18.38
CA THR A 75 -9.94 22.12 -18.14
C THR A 75 -8.66 22.85 -18.55
N GLU A 76 -7.72 22.99 -17.60
CA GLU A 76 -6.39 23.55 -17.82
C GLU A 76 -5.34 22.51 -17.36
N GLY A 77 -4.94 21.64 -18.28
CA GLY A 77 -4.06 20.51 -17.95
C GLY A 77 -4.73 19.56 -16.93
N PRO A 78 -4.07 19.22 -15.81
CA PRO A 78 -4.65 18.38 -14.76
C PRO A 78 -5.65 19.10 -13.86
N VAL A 79 -5.82 20.42 -14.03
CA VAL A 79 -6.68 21.25 -13.19
C VAL A 79 -8.01 21.47 -13.87
N LYS A 80 -9.11 21.23 -13.13
CA LYS A 80 -10.46 21.56 -13.53
C LYS A 80 -10.90 22.83 -12.80
N LEU A 81 -11.35 23.82 -13.53
CA LEU A 81 -11.83 25.08 -13.00
C LEU A 81 -13.36 25.06 -12.89
N ILE A 82 -13.86 25.23 -11.69
CA ILE A 82 -15.30 25.24 -11.39
C ILE A 82 -15.66 26.57 -10.71
N TYR A 83 -16.64 27.26 -11.26
CA TYR A 83 -17.12 28.52 -10.72
C TYR A 83 -18.34 28.28 -9.83
N ILE A 84 -18.21 28.59 -8.55
CA ILE A 84 -19.22 28.29 -7.53
C ILE A 84 -19.86 29.57 -7.01
N THR A 85 -21.19 29.61 -6.90
CA THR A 85 -21.89 30.74 -6.28
C THR A 85 -21.49 30.84 -4.81
N SER A 86 -21.30 32.07 -4.33
CA SER A 86 -20.87 32.37 -2.96
C SER A 86 -21.85 31.91 -1.86
N ALA A 87 -23.07 31.55 -2.23
CA ALA A 87 -24.09 31.08 -1.28
C ALA A 87 -24.17 29.54 -1.17
N THR A 88 -23.42 28.82 -1.99
CA THR A 88 -23.48 27.35 -2.04
C THR A 88 -22.76 26.73 -0.84
N PRO A 89 -23.43 25.90 -0.01
CA PRO A 89 -22.80 25.26 1.15
C PRO A 89 -22.09 23.97 0.80
N TYR A 90 -22.40 23.35 -0.33
CA TYR A 90 -21.81 22.10 -0.80
C TYR A 90 -21.82 22.02 -2.31
N ILE A 91 -20.99 21.14 -2.87
CA ILE A 91 -21.02 20.74 -4.28
C ILE A 91 -21.08 19.23 -4.38
N GLU A 92 -21.61 18.74 -5.50
CA GLU A 92 -21.55 17.33 -5.89
C GLU A 92 -20.86 17.24 -7.25
N LEU A 93 -19.77 16.49 -7.31
CA LEU A 93 -18.98 16.25 -8.50
C LEU A 93 -19.27 14.85 -9.04
N SER A 94 -19.65 14.76 -10.31
CA SER A 94 -19.75 13.49 -11.03
C SER A 94 -18.52 13.30 -11.90
N PHE A 95 -17.98 12.11 -11.92
CA PHE A 95 -16.76 11.77 -12.64
C PHE A 95 -17.05 10.74 -13.74
N LYS A 96 -16.16 10.67 -14.72
CA LYS A 96 -16.27 9.71 -15.81
C LYS A 96 -16.02 8.27 -15.34
N TYR A 97 -15.09 8.11 -14.41
CA TYR A 97 -14.60 6.80 -13.95
C TYR A 97 -14.73 6.57 -12.44
N HIS A 98 -15.21 7.57 -11.69
CA HIS A 98 -15.38 7.48 -10.23
C HIS A 98 -16.83 7.75 -9.82
N TYR A 99 -17.18 7.34 -8.60
CA TYR A 99 -18.49 7.67 -8.04
C TYR A 99 -18.62 9.16 -7.78
N PRO A 100 -19.86 9.68 -7.81
CA PRO A 100 -20.13 11.05 -7.40
C PRO A 100 -19.61 11.32 -5.98
N LEU A 101 -19.04 12.50 -5.80
CA LEU A 101 -18.50 12.97 -4.53
C LEU A 101 -19.23 14.23 -4.09
N THR A 102 -19.82 14.19 -2.90
CA THR A 102 -20.41 15.38 -2.26
C THR A 102 -19.41 16.00 -1.30
N ILE A 103 -19.16 17.30 -1.45
CA ILE A 103 -18.21 18.07 -0.65
C ILE A 103 -18.98 19.16 0.08
N ASN A 104 -19.15 19.00 1.39
CA ASN A 104 -19.69 20.03 2.26
C ASN A 104 -18.56 20.96 2.71
N PHE A 105 -18.64 22.22 2.39
CA PHE A 105 -17.57 23.17 2.71
C PHE A 105 -17.40 23.39 4.22
N ALA A 106 -18.45 23.17 5.00
CA ALA A 106 -18.39 23.23 6.46
C ALA A 106 -17.41 22.21 7.07
N ASP A 107 -17.24 21.04 6.44
CA ASP A 107 -16.32 20.00 6.88
C ASP A 107 -14.84 20.44 6.79
N TYR A 108 -14.57 21.50 6.01
CA TYR A 108 -13.26 22.10 5.79
C TYR A 108 -13.13 23.50 6.41
N GLY A 109 -14.07 23.89 7.26
CA GLY A 109 -14.05 25.16 7.97
C GLY A 109 -14.63 26.35 7.19
N TYR A 110 -15.34 26.09 6.07
CA TYR A 110 -15.97 27.13 5.26
C TYR A 110 -17.49 26.97 5.30
N LYS A 111 -18.21 28.01 5.74
CA LYS A 111 -19.68 28.01 5.67
C LYS A 111 -20.15 27.97 4.21
N HIS A 112 -19.45 28.69 3.35
CA HIS A 112 -19.56 28.76 1.89
C HIS A 112 -18.28 29.34 1.34
N LEU A 113 -18.04 29.23 0.04
CA LEU A 113 -16.87 29.84 -0.60
C LEU A 113 -17.12 31.33 -0.88
N GLU A 114 -16.13 32.17 -0.59
CA GLU A 114 -16.24 33.60 -0.80
C GLU A 114 -16.06 33.96 -2.28
N GLY A 115 -16.92 34.81 -2.82
CA GLY A 115 -16.81 35.31 -4.19
C GLY A 115 -15.49 36.06 -4.42
N ASN A 116 -14.99 36.03 -5.65
CA ASN A 116 -13.69 36.58 -6.03
C ASN A 116 -12.47 35.92 -5.31
N SER A 117 -12.67 34.80 -4.65
CA SER A 117 -11.61 34.03 -4.00
C SER A 117 -11.32 32.76 -4.77
N THR A 118 -10.04 32.35 -4.79
CA THR A 118 -9.62 31.10 -5.39
C THR A 118 -9.38 30.06 -4.30
N TYR A 119 -9.97 28.90 -4.48
CA TYR A 119 -9.79 27.73 -3.62
C TYR A 119 -9.16 26.59 -4.42
N GLU A 120 -8.31 25.84 -3.80
CA GLU A 120 -7.72 24.65 -4.37
C GLU A 120 -8.28 23.43 -3.65
N LEU A 121 -8.85 22.51 -4.41
CA LEU A 121 -9.41 21.25 -3.95
C LEU A 121 -8.56 20.11 -4.53
N ASN A 122 -7.85 19.42 -3.66
CA ASN A 122 -7.10 18.23 -4.03
C ASN A 122 -7.97 17.00 -3.78
N LEU A 123 -8.27 16.29 -4.84
CA LEU A 123 -8.94 15.00 -4.80
C LEU A 123 -7.93 13.90 -5.07
N ILE A 124 -7.94 12.91 -4.22
CA ILE A 124 -7.12 11.71 -4.38
C ILE A 124 -8.03 10.51 -4.51
N ASP A 125 -7.60 9.51 -5.26
CA ASP A 125 -8.24 8.21 -5.24
C ASP A 125 -8.24 7.71 -3.79
N ALA A 126 -9.37 7.18 -3.32
CA ALA A 126 -9.48 6.60 -1.97
C ALA A 126 -8.41 5.55 -1.71
N MET A 127 -7.87 4.95 -2.76
CA MET A 127 -6.72 4.06 -2.75
C MET A 127 -5.43 4.79 -2.37
N GLN A 128 -5.20 6.01 -2.85
CA GLN A 128 -4.07 6.84 -2.42
C GLN A 128 -4.17 7.22 -0.94
N MET A 129 -5.38 7.44 -0.43
CA MET A 129 -5.60 7.62 1.02
C MET A 129 -5.27 6.36 1.83
N MET A 130 -5.61 5.19 1.33
CA MET A 130 -5.23 3.92 1.98
C MET A 130 -3.73 3.66 1.94
N MET A 131 -3.03 4.05 0.87
CA MET A 131 -1.57 4.02 0.80
C MET A 131 -0.91 4.94 1.82
N GLY A 132 -1.50 6.12 2.10
CA GLY A 132 -0.95 7.12 3.02
C GLY A 132 -1.23 6.88 4.52
N ASN A 133 -2.30 6.14 4.87
CA ASN A 133 -2.83 6.23 6.24
C ASN A 133 -3.14 4.92 6.98
N GLY A 134 -3.15 3.78 6.35
CA GLY A 134 -3.65 2.58 7.04
C GLY A 134 -2.75 1.35 6.94
N ASN A 135 -2.33 1.02 5.77
CA ASN A 135 -1.65 -0.25 5.52
C ASN A 135 -0.14 -0.20 5.71
N MET A 136 0.48 0.99 5.60
CA MET A 136 1.92 1.11 5.85
C MET A 136 2.31 0.77 7.29
N ALA A 137 1.46 1.08 8.28
CA ALA A 137 1.76 0.83 9.68
C ALA A 137 1.35 -0.56 10.19
N GLN A 138 0.34 -1.21 9.57
CA GLN A 138 -0.20 -2.48 10.09
C GLN A 138 0.49 -3.75 9.56
N GLN A 139 1.07 -3.71 8.36
CA GLN A 139 1.74 -4.91 7.80
C GLN A 139 3.11 -5.20 8.41
N ASN A 140 3.75 -4.22 9.04
CA ASN A 140 5.08 -4.39 9.64
C ASN A 140 5.10 -5.06 11.02
N THR A 141 3.94 -5.28 11.65
CA THR A 141 3.92 -5.87 13.00
C THR A 141 3.94 -7.39 13.02
N THR A 142 3.64 -8.03 11.89
CA THR A 142 3.60 -9.51 11.79
C THR A 142 4.85 -10.12 11.17
N ALA A 143 5.62 -9.36 10.40
CA ALA A 143 6.81 -9.89 9.72
C ALA A 143 8.08 -9.91 10.59
N THR A 144 8.09 -9.17 11.70
CA THR A 144 9.32 -9.01 12.51
C THR A 144 9.57 -10.16 13.48
N THR A 145 8.58 -11.04 13.68
CA THR A 145 8.68 -12.09 14.71
C THR A 145 9.13 -13.45 14.19
N THR A 146 9.14 -13.68 12.86
CA THR A 146 9.38 -15.01 12.30
C THR A 146 10.72 -15.17 11.56
N GLN A 147 11.48 -14.10 11.33
CA GLN A 147 12.70 -14.19 10.49
C GLN A 147 14.05 -14.10 11.22
N GLN A 148 14.11 -14.13 12.54
CA GLN A 148 15.39 -13.93 13.24
C GLN A 148 15.98 -15.14 13.97
N VAL A 149 15.69 -16.35 13.56
CA VAL A 149 16.40 -17.52 14.09
C VAL A 149 17.18 -18.32 13.04
N SER A 150 17.24 -17.86 11.81
CA SER A 150 18.07 -18.56 10.80
C SER A 150 19.03 -17.60 10.10
N SER A 151 20.27 -17.97 10.17
CA SER A 151 21.42 -17.57 9.34
C SER A 151 22.25 -16.37 9.76
N SER A 152 23.30 -16.68 10.48
CA SER A 152 24.63 -16.19 10.10
C SER A 152 25.58 -17.36 10.02
N GLN A 153 25.58 -18.01 8.88
CA GLN A 153 26.77 -18.74 8.44
C GLN A 153 27.66 -17.75 7.71
N ASN A 154 28.77 -17.40 8.31
CA ASN A 154 29.92 -16.94 7.57
C ASN A 154 31.07 -17.90 7.85
N THR A 155 31.41 -18.60 6.81
CA THR A 155 32.56 -19.47 6.66
C THR A 155 33.85 -18.69 6.76
N ASN A 156 34.76 -19.12 7.65
CA ASN A 156 36.18 -19.18 7.28
C ASN A 156 36.85 -20.31 8.02
N ALA A 157 37.44 -21.17 7.21
CA ALA A 157 38.18 -22.34 7.59
C ALA A 157 39.56 -21.97 8.17
N ALA A 158 39.97 -22.69 9.20
CA ALA A 158 41.34 -23.23 9.28
C ALA A 158 41.41 -24.28 10.36
N GLN A 159 41.94 -25.37 9.95
CA GLN A 159 42.28 -26.65 10.59
C GLN A 159 43.07 -26.51 11.92
N GLN A 160 42.84 -27.35 12.92
CA GLN A 160 43.63 -28.57 13.15
C GLN A 160 43.38 -29.15 14.53
N THR A 161 43.19 -30.46 14.54
CA THR A 161 43.62 -31.54 15.43
C THR A 161 43.08 -31.67 16.85
N ALA A 162 42.32 -32.75 17.03
CA ALA A 162 42.15 -33.47 18.30
C ALA A 162 43.46 -34.23 18.70
N PRO A 163 43.63 -34.65 19.96
CA PRO A 163 43.02 -35.93 20.36
C PRO A 163 42.54 -36.02 21.83
N ALA A 164 41.68 -36.95 21.98
CA ALA A 164 41.13 -37.85 22.95
C ALA A 164 41.63 -37.97 24.42
N THR A 165 40.63 -38.41 25.22
CA THR A 165 40.66 -39.23 26.47
C THR A 165 40.92 -38.46 27.76
N THR A 166 40.11 -38.57 28.77
CA THR A 166 39.68 -39.70 29.60
C THR A 166 38.63 -39.30 30.63
N ALA A 167 37.86 -40.30 31.03
CA ALA A 167 36.74 -40.27 31.93
C ALA A 167 37.05 -40.04 33.44
N GLN A 168 35.92 -39.80 34.15
CA GLN A 168 35.70 -40.01 35.60
C GLN A 168 36.06 -38.88 36.56
N ASN A 169 35.09 -38.21 37.13
CA ASN A 169 34.67 -38.52 38.49
C ASN A 169 33.35 -37.86 38.92
N VAL A 170 32.51 -38.66 39.52
CA VAL A 170 31.29 -38.29 40.19
C VAL A 170 31.63 -37.62 41.52
N GLY A 171 31.09 -36.44 41.75
CA GLY A 171 31.21 -35.75 43.02
C GLY A 171 30.18 -34.64 43.16
N ASN A 172 29.16 -34.91 43.94
CA ASN A 172 28.11 -34.01 44.38
C ASN A 172 28.68 -32.70 44.96
N ASN A 173 28.32 -31.53 44.40
CA ASN A 173 28.19 -30.32 45.21
C ASN A 173 27.29 -29.32 44.56
N GLN A 174 26.22 -28.94 45.24
CA GLN A 174 25.31 -27.88 44.95
C GLN A 174 25.99 -26.53 45.16
N ASN A 175 26.65 -26.04 44.16
CA ASN A 175 26.99 -24.66 43.85
C ASN A 175 27.74 -24.63 42.52
N ASN A 176 27.10 -25.10 41.44
CA ASN A 176 27.68 -24.94 40.10
C ASN A 176 27.56 -23.50 39.66
N SER A 177 28.55 -22.66 40.01
CA SER A 177 28.84 -21.50 39.19
C SER A 177 29.24 -22.06 37.82
N LEU A 178 28.37 -21.86 36.84
CA LEU A 178 28.62 -22.22 35.44
C LEU A 178 29.98 -21.56 35.03
N SER A 179 31.04 -22.34 34.93
CA SER A 179 32.37 -21.85 34.53
C SER A 179 32.51 -21.80 33.00
N MET A 180 31.40 -21.48 32.30
CA MET A 180 31.38 -21.37 30.85
C MET A 180 31.48 -19.95 30.38
N SER A 181 31.91 -19.74 29.13
CA SER A 181 31.91 -18.45 28.49
C SER A 181 30.48 -17.95 28.19
N ALA A 182 30.31 -16.65 28.04
CA ALA A 182 29.01 -16.08 27.64
C ALA A 182 28.54 -16.64 26.29
N ASN A 183 29.45 -16.83 25.33
CA ASN A 183 29.14 -17.37 24.01
C ASN A 183 28.68 -18.85 24.06
N GLU A 184 29.30 -19.67 24.90
CA GLU A 184 28.87 -21.07 25.11
C GLU A 184 27.49 -21.12 25.73
N ALA A 185 27.23 -20.29 26.76
CA ALA A 185 25.93 -20.19 27.38
C ALA A 185 24.86 -19.71 26.39
N TYR A 186 25.19 -18.70 25.56
CA TYR A 186 24.30 -18.25 24.51
C TYR A 186 23.92 -19.37 23.53
N LYS A 187 24.87 -20.17 23.04
CA LYS A 187 24.61 -21.29 22.15
C LYS A 187 23.68 -22.33 22.78
N ILE A 188 23.92 -22.71 24.03
CA ILE A 188 23.08 -23.64 24.77
C ILE A 188 21.66 -23.08 24.92
N ALA A 189 21.55 -21.78 25.17
CA ALA A 189 20.27 -21.10 25.29
C ALA A 189 19.52 -21.07 23.95
N ALA A 190 20.20 -20.80 22.85
CA ALA A 190 19.62 -20.77 21.51
C ALA A 190 19.11 -22.15 21.07
N ASP A 191 19.90 -23.21 21.32
CA ASP A 191 19.48 -24.59 21.05
C ASP A 191 18.25 -24.97 21.87
N ALA A 192 18.24 -24.64 23.17
CA ALA A 192 17.12 -24.87 24.05
C ALA A 192 15.86 -24.08 23.62
N TYR A 193 16.01 -22.82 23.21
CA TYR A 193 14.91 -21.99 22.71
C TYR A 193 14.30 -22.60 21.44
N ASN A 194 15.13 -23.07 20.50
CA ASN A 194 14.67 -23.72 19.27
C ASN A 194 13.95 -25.05 19.56
N ALA A 195 14.38 -25.76 20.60
CA ALA A 195 13.72 -26.95 21.10
C ALA A 195 12.46 -26.65 21.94
N LYS A 196 12.11 -25.37 22.15
CA LYS A 196 11.02 -24.88 23.00
C LYS A 196 11.19 -25.21 24.49
N ASP A 197 12.41 -25.58 24.92
CA ASP A 197 12.80 -25.70 26.31
C ASP A 197 13.12 -24.29 26.87
N TYR A 198 12.05 -23.52 27.11
CA TYR A 198 12.17 -22.11 27.49
C TYR A 198 12.78 -21.91 28.87
N ASP A 199 12.60 -22.84 29.80
CA ASP A 199 13.22 -22.79 31.14
C ASP A 199 14.74 -22.86 31.04
N LYS A 200 15.22 -23.82 30.28
CA LYS A 200 16.65 -23.95 30.00
C LYS A 200 17.19 -22.75 29.20
N ALA A 201 16.46 -22.30 28.16
CA ALA A 201 16.82 -21.12 27.39
C ALA A 201 16.97 -19.89 28.28
N LEU A 202 15.97 -19.63 29.13
CA LEU A 202 15.96 -18.49 30.05
C LEU A 202 17.15 -18.51 30.99
N LYS A 203 17.47 -19.66 31.59
CA LYS A 203 18.60 -19.84 32.51
C LYS A 203 19.91 -19.44 31.84
N TYR A 204 20.17 -19.95 30.64
CA TYR A 204 21.41 -19.74 29.97
C TYR A 204 21.50 -18.37 29.25
N TYR A 205 20.40 -17.84 28.70
CA TYR A 205 20.38 -16.46 28.22
C TYR A 205 20.62 -15.46 29.36
N LYS A 206 20.02 -15.66 30.53
CA LYS A 206 20.26 -14.81 31.68
C LYS A 206 21.72 -14.82 32.10
N TYR A 207 22.34 -16.01 32.17
CA TYR A 207 23.75 -16.14 32.50
C TYR A 207 24.66 -15.41 31.50
N ALA A 208 24.44 -15.57 30.19
CA ALA A 208 25.21 -14.91 29.15
C ALA A 208 24.97 -13.38 29.16
N ALA A 209 23.73 -12.93 29.32
CA ALA A 209 23.34 -11.53 29.37
C ALA A 209 23.95 -10.79 30.58
N GLU A 210 24.06 -11.45 31.73
CA GLU A 210 24.74 -10.95 32.94
C GLU A 210 26.27 -10.83 32.72
N LYS A 211 26.83 -11.63 31.83
CA LYS A 211 28.21 -11.52 31.34
C LYS A 211 28.39 -10.54 30.20
N ASN A 212 27.40 -9.67 29.99
CA ASN A 212 27.39 -8.58 29.00
C ASN A 212 27.42 -9.02 27.53
N ASP A 213 26.94 -10.24 27.23
CA ASP A 213 26.72 -10.65 25.84
C ASP A 213 25.49 -9.93 25.27
N SER A 214 25.70 -9.11 24.22
CA SER A 214 24.64 -8.26 23.65
C SER A 214 23.55 -9.09 22.95
N GLN A 215 23.92 -10.22 22.35
CA GLN A 215 22.97 -11.12 21.69
C GLN A 215 22.08 -11.82 22.71
N ALA A 216 22.66 -12.26 23.83
CA ALA A 216 21.92 -12.85 24.94
C ALA A 216 21.00 -11.80 25.61
N GLN A 217 21.47 -10.58 25.80
CA GLN A 217 20.64 -9.48 26.30
C GLN A 217 19.44 -9.23 25.40
N PHE A 218 19.66 -9.17 24.08
CA PHE A 218 18.56 -9.05 23.12
C PHE A 218 17.58 -10.22 23.21
N SER A 219 18.09 -11.46 23.21
CA SER A 219 17.27 -12.67 23.29
C SER A 219 16.47 -12.76 24.58
N LEU A 220 17.06 -12.39 25.70
CA LEU A 220 16.40 -12.34 27.00
C LEU A 220 15.29 -11.26 27.00
N GLY A 221 15.57 -10.08 26.42
CA GLY A 221 14.57 -9.05 26.19
C GLY A 221 13.40 -9.55 25.36
N ALA A 222 13.66 -10.31 24.29
CA ALA A 222 12.63 -10.91 23.45
C ALA A 222 11.80 -11.97 24.19
N MET A 223 12.40 -12.76 25.08
CA MET A 223 11.65 -13.71 25.92
C MET A 223 10.66 -12.99 26.82
N TYR A 224 11.05 -11.88 27.45
CA TYR A 224 10.14 -11.05 28.27
C TYR A 224 9.09 -10.34 27.43
N ASP A 225 9.45 -9.88 26.23
CA ASP A 225 8.54 -9.19 25.29
C ASP A 225 7.42 -10.13 24.82
N MET A 226 7.77 -11.39 24.50
CA MET A 226 6.83 -12.39 23.98
C MET A 226 6.17 -13.25 25.08
N GLY A 227 6.71 -13.28 26.28
CA GLY A 227 6.24 -14.16 27.35
C GLY A 227 6.66 -15.63 27.18
N ASN A 228 7.79 -15.88 26.49
CA ASN A 228 8.29 -17.24 26.25
C ASN A 228 9.07 -17.74 27.46
N GLY A 229 8.53 -18.73 28.20
CA GLY A 229 9.10 -19.26 29.44
C GLY A 229 9.05 -18.34 30.65
N VAL A 230 8.47 -17.15 30.48
CA VAL A 230 8.27 -16.14 31.54
C VAL A 230 6.95 -15.44 31.32
N THR A 231 6.38 -14.85 32.36
CA THR A 231 5.25 -13.92 32.20
C THR A 231 5.70 -12.73 31.37
N GLN A 232 4.93 -12.38 30.34
CA GLN A 232 5.21 -11.21 29.50
C GLN A 232 5.40 -9.96 30.36
N ASN A 233 6.51 -9.26 30.14
CA ASN A 233 6.85 -8.06 30.87
C ASN A 233 7.62 -7.09 30.00
N TYR A 234 6.91 -6.15 29.40
CA TYR A 234 7.52 -5.13 28.52
C TYR A 234 8.53 -4.23 29.23
N ALA A 235 8.33 -3.92 30.51
CA ALA A 235 9.28 -3.08 31.26
C ALA A 235 10.62 -3.81 31.46
N GLU A 236 10.58 -5.11 31.71
CA GLU A 236 11.79 -5.92 31.83
C GLU A 236 12.43 -6.15 30.45
N ALA A 237 11.65 -6.38 29.41
CA ALA A 237 12.12 -6.45 28.03
C ALA A 237 12.87 -5.18 27.62
N MET A 238 12.31 -3.99 27.92
CA MET A 238 12.95 -2.70 27.65
C MET A 238 14.31 -2.57 28.33
N LYS A 239 14.45 -3.00 29.57
CA LYS A 239 15.73 -2.94 30.29
C LYS A 239 16.82 -3.76 29.59
N TRP A 240 16.46 -4.97 29.15
CA TRP A 240 17.40 -5.85 28.45
C TRP A 240 17.71 -5.37 27.04
N TYR A 241 16.71 -4.89 26.31
CA TYR A 241 16.92 -4.27 25.01
C TYR A 241 17.82 -3.04 25.08
N LEU A 242 17.65 -2.18 26.11
CA LEU A 242 18.53 -1.02 26.32
C LEU A 242 19.99 -1.43 26.55
N LYS A 243 20.25 -2.49 27.33
CA LYS A 243 21.62 -3.00 27.53
C LYS A 243 22.23 -3.45 26.19
N ALA A 244 21.51 -4.23 25.39
CA ALA A 244 21.95 -4.67 24.08
C ALA A 244 22.15 -3.50 23.09
N ALA A 245 21.19 -2.59 23.04
CA ALA A 245 21.22 -1.42 22.16
C ALA A 245 22.37 -0.47 22.44
N ASN A 246 22.74 -0.30 23.72
CA ASN A 246 23.91 0.49 24.13
C ASN A 246 25.24 -0.12 23.68
N GLN A 247 25.25 -1.40 23.35
CA GLN A 247 26.37 -2.09 22.71
C GLN A 247 26.28 -2.08 21.17
N GLY A 248 25.33 -1.33 20.59
CA GLY A 248 25.14 -1.23 19.15
C GLY A 248 24.26 -2.31 18.52
N HIS A 249 23.58 -3.15 19.32
CA HIS A 249 22.76 -4.22 18.78
C HIS A 249 21.55 -3.65 18.01
N VAL A 250 21.59 -3.72 16.69
CA VAL A 250 20.64 -3.02 15.79
C VAL A 250 19.18 -3.48 15.95
N SER A 251 18.95 -4.77 16.16
CA SER A 251 17.59 -5.30 16.38
C SER A 251 17.02 -4.81 17.71
N ALA A 252 17.85 -4.67 18.75
CA ALA A 252 17.43 -4.11 20.04
C ALA A 252 17.06 -2.63 19.90
N GLN A 253 17.86 -1.86 19.15
CA GLN A 253 17.55 -0.46 18.87
C GLN A 253 16.21 -0.32 18.14
N ASN A 254 15.96 -1.15 17.13
CA ASN A 254 14.65 -1.16 16.44
C ASN A 254 13.52 -1.52 17.40
N ASN A 255 13.66 -2.56 18.21
CA ASN A 255 12.61 -3.00 19.13
C ASN A 255 12.30 -1.94 20.19
N ILE A 256 13.29 -1.22 20.68
CA ILE A 256 13.08 -0.05 21.56
C ILE A 256 12.24 1.01 20.85
N GLY A 257 12.53 1.28 19.58
CA GLY A 257 11.72 2.18 18.75
C GLY A 257 10.26 1.72 18.69
N VAL A 258 10.00 0.43 18.43
CA VAL A 258 8.65 -0.15 18.41
C VAL A 258 7.97 -0.02 19.78
N MET A 259 8.69 -0.25 20.87
CA MET A 259 8.14 -0.13 22.22
C MET A 259 7.73 1.32 22.55
N TYR A 260 8.53 2.31 22.19
CA TYR A 260 8.15 3.72 22.33
C TYR A 260 6.96 4.10 21.45
N GLU A 261 6.93 3.61 20.20
CA GLU A 261 5.83 3.90 19.27
C GLU A 261 4.49 3.33 19.75
N LYS A 262 4.51 2.13 20.35
CA LYS A 262 3.32 1.44 20.88
C LYS A 262 3.00 1.80 22.33
N GLY A 263 3.93 2.36 23.09
CA GLY A 263 3.78 2.56 24.54
C GLY A 263 3.87 1.27 25.34
N GLN A 264 4.69 0.31 24.90
CA GLN A 264 4.87 -0.99 25.56
C GLN A 264 5.99 -0.91 26.61
N GLY A 265 5.65 -1.03 27.88
CA GLY A 265 6.61 -0.92 28.98
C GLY A 265 7.15 0.48 29.24
N VAL A 266 6.80 1.44 28.39
CA VAL A 266 7.17 2.86 28.48
C VAL A 266 5.99 3.72 28.03
N LYS A 267 6.01 5.01 28.38
CA LYS A 267 5.03 5.96 27.82
C LYS A 267 5.25 6.08 26.32
N LYS A 268 4.15 6.05 25.57
CA LYS A 268 4.18 6.24 24.11
C LYS A 268 4.87 7.56 23.75
N ASP A 269 5.90 7.48 22.92
CA ASP A 269 6.67 8.62 22.40
C ASP A 269 7.23 8.30 21.01
N CYS A 270 6.51 8.73 19.98
CA CYS A 270 6.92 8.49 18.59
C CYS A 270 8.19 9.29 18.21
N SER A 271 8.47 10.39 18.90
CA SER A 271 9.71 11.16 18.66
C SER A 271 10.93 10.39 19.16
N GLU A 272 10.84 9.81 20.34
CA GLU A 272 11.91 8.94 20.88
C GLU A 272 12.05 7.66 20.03
N ALA A 273 10.93 7.08 19.58
CA ALA A 273 10.94 5.94 18.67
C ALA A 273 11.77 6.22 17.40
N ASN A 274 11.58 7.39 16.78
CA ASN A 274 12.31 7.77 15.56
C ASN A 274 13.81 7.93 15.79
N LYS A 275 14.23 8.38 16.97
CA LYS A 275 15.67 8.45 17.31
C LYS A 275 16.30 7.05 17.36
N TRP A 276 15.57 6.08 17.92
CA TRP A 276 16.04 4.70 17.98
C TRP A 276 16.01 4.02 16.60
N TYR A 277 14.96 4.26 15.80
CA TYR A 277 14.92 3.79 14.41
C TYR A 277 16.05 4.37 13.58
N LEU A 278 16.37 5.66 13.73
CA LEU A 278 17.49 6.30 13.01
C LEU A 278 18.83 5.63 13.33
N LYS A 279 19.13 5.39 14.63
CA LYS A 279 20.35 4.69 15.03
C LYS A 279 20.51 3.32 14.39
N ALA A 280 19.43 2.53 14.30
CA ALA A 280 19.46 1.21 13.67
C ALA A 280 19.49 1.31 12.13
N ALA A 281 18.78 2.27 11.55
CA ALA A 281 18.69 2.50 10.10
C ALA A 281 20.04 2.94 9.50
N GLU A 282 20.78 3.78 10.20
CA GLU A 282 22.12 4.23 9.81
C GLU A 282 23.13 3.08 9.79
N GLN A 283 22.93 2.07 10.62
CA GLN A 283 23.70 0.82 10.61
C GLN A 283 23.22 -0.20 9.56
N GLY A 284 22.27 0.19 8.68
CA GLY A 284 21.77 -0.65 7.59
C GLY A 284 20.65 -1.62 7.98
N TYR A 285 20.09 -1.51 9.20
CA TYR A 285 19.03 -2.41 9.61
C TYR A 285 17.73 -2.13 8.87
N THR A 286 17.39 -2.99 7.92
CA THR A 286 16.28 -2.82 6.99
C THR A 286 14.91 -2.58 7.66
N PRO A 287 14.51 -3.30 8.74
CA PRO A 287 13.26 -3.00 9.43
C PRO A 287 13.20 -1.58 9.99
N ALA A 288 14.30 -1.08 10.55
CA ALA A 288 14.35 0.29 11.08
C ALA A 288 14.34 1.34 9.97
N GLN A 289 15.01 1.08 8.83
CA GLN A 289 14.93 1.95 7.65
C GLN A 289 13.50 2.08 7.14
N ASN A 290 12.76 0.97 7.13
CA ASN A 290 11.35 0.97 6.75
C ASN A 290 10.49 1.76 7.75
N ASN A 291 10.61 1.50 9.05
CA ASN A 291 9.85 2.20 10.08
C ASN A 291 10.11 3.71 10.06
N LEU A 292 11.39 4.11 9.96
CA LEU A 292 11.77 5.52 9.85
C LEU A 292 11.22 6.15 8.58
N GLY A 293 11.33 5.46 7.44
CA GLY A 293 10.79 5.91 6.16
C GLY A 293 9.28 6.17 6.23
N LEU A 294 8.53 5.24 6.82
CA LEU A 294 7.09 5.40 7.01
C LEU A 294 6.74 6.56 7.95
N ASN A 295 7.45 6.67 9.07
CA ASN A 295 7.22 7.76 10.02
C ASN A 295 7.55 9.13 9.44
N LEU A 296 8.59 9.25 8.62
CA LEU A 296 8.90 10.45 7.85
C LEU A 296 7.82 10.76 6.80
N TYR A 297 7.24 9.74 6.18
CA TYR A 297 6.19 9.91 5.18
C TYR A 297 4.90 10.46 5.79
N VAL A 298 4.49 9.93 6.95
CA VAL A 298 3.24 10.36 7.60
C VAL A 298 3.42 11.49 8.62
N GLY A 299 4.65 11.80 9.03
CA GLY A 299 4.95 12.79 10.08
C GLY A 299 4.68 12.27 11.50
N ASN A 300 4.82 10.96 11.75
CA ASN A 300 4.55 10.36 13.04
C ASN A 300 5.71 10.58 14.03
N GLY A 301 5.56 11.54 14.92
CA GLY A 301 6.60 11.91 15.92
C GLY A 301 7.85 12.56 15.32
N ILE A 302 7.81 12.91 14.05
CA ILE A 302 8.87 13.58 13.30
C ILE A 302 8.24 14.53 12.29
N THR A 303 8.90 15.59 11.89
CA THR A 303 8.42 16.46 10.81
C THR A 303 8.31 15.66 9.52
N GLN A 304 7.14 15.71 8.89
CA GLN A 304 6.88 15.04 7.60
C GLN A 304 7.92 15.49 6.57
N ASN A 305 8.53 14.52 5.90
CA ASN A 305 9.51 14.76 4.85
C ASN A 305 9.48 13.60 3.83
N SER A 306 8.60 13.73 2.85
CA SER A 306 8.39 12.69 1.82
C SER A 306 9.66 12.43 0.99
N THR A 307 10.52 13.44 0.78
CA THR A 307 11.78 13.24 0.04
C THR A 307 12.76 12.36 0.82
N GLU A 308 12.90 12.58 2.13
CA GLU A 308 13.77 11.74 2.96
C GLU A 308 13.14 10.35 3.17
N ALA A 309 11.81 10.28 3.33
CA ALA A 309 11.05 9.03 3.38
C ALA A 309 11.33 8.16 2.14
N PHE A 310 11.24 8.77 0.94
CA PHE A 310 11.53 8.08 -0.30
C PHE A 310 12.94 7.47 -0.33
N LYS A 311 13.95 8.20 0.14
CA LYS A 311 15.33 7.67 0.17
C LYS A 311 15.47 6.44 1.06
N TRP A 312 14.85 6.45 2.25
CA TRP A 312 14.88 5.31 3.15
C TRP A 312 14.10 4.12 2.62
N LEU A 313 12.87 4.34 2.13
CA LEU A 313 12.04 3.30 1.55
C LEU A 313 12.67 2.69 0.28
N LEU A 314 13.34 3.51 -0.55
CA LEU A 314 14.05 3.03 -1.74
C LEU A 314 15.22 2.08 -1.38
N LYS A 315 15.94 2.34 -0.29
CA LYS A 315 16.97 1.41 0.20
C LYS A 315 16.37 0.05 0.55
N VAL A 316 15.24 0.05 1.25
CA VAL A 316 14.52 -1.19 1.62
C VAL A 316 13.95 -1.89 0.39
N ALA A 317 13.38 -1.16 -0.56
CA ALA A 317 12.84 -1.69 -1.81
C ALA A 317 13.94 -2.35 -2.67
N ASN A 318 15.13 -1.74 -2.74
CA ASN A 318 16.30 -2.28 -3.43
C ASN A 318 16.84 -3.56 -2.75
N SER A 319 16.65 -3.70 -1.45
CA SER A 319 16.99 -4.95 -0.71
C SER A 319 15.93 -6.04 -0.87
N GLY A 320 14.89 -5.81 -1.67
CA GLY A 320 13.88 -6.82 -1.99
C GLY A 320 12.61 -6.77 -1.14
N GLY A 321 12.45 -5.82 -0.22
CA GLY A 321 11.26 -5.73 0.63
C GLY A 321 9.99 -5.42 -0.18
N ALA A 322 9.05 -6.37 -0.27
CA ALA A 322 7.83 -6.24 -1.08
C ALA A 322 6.99 -5.02 -0.71
N SER A 323 6.72 -4.83 0.60
CA SER A 323 5.96 -3.66 1.08
C SER A 323 6.65 -2.33 0.76
N ALA A 324 7.99 -2.28 0.84
CA ALA A 324 8.73 -1.08 0.49
C ALA A 324 8.72 -0.83 -1.03
N GLN A 325 8.77 -1.89 -1.83
CA GLN A 325 8.60 -1.78 -3.29
C GLN A 325 7.23 -1.23 -3.66
N TYR A 326 6.17 -1.71 -2.99
CA TYR A 326 4.83 -1.17 -3.13
C TYR A 326 4.76 0.31 -2.76
N ASN A 327 5.34 0.71 -1.62
CA ASN A 327 5.35 2.09 -1.17
C ASN A 327 6.12 3.02 -2.12
N VAL A 328 7.30 2.58 -2.57
CA VAL A 328 8.11 3.32 -3.57
C VAL A 328 7.37 3.46 -4.88
N ALA A 329 6.65 2.42 -5.32
CA ALA A 329 5.80 2.48 -6.50
C ALA A 329 4.70 3.54 -6.35
N GLY A 330 4.04 3.58 -5.19
CA GLY A 330 3.04 4.59 -4.85
C GLY A 330 3.62 6.01 -4.90
N MET A 331 4.79 6.22 -4.31
CA MET A 331 5.46 7.54 -4.31
C MET A 331 5.81 8.00 -5.73
N TYR A 332 6.28 7.12 -6.61
CA TYR A 332 6.47 7.43 -8.03
C TYR A 332 5.14 7.69 -8.74
N TYR A 333 4.09 6.94 -8.42
CA TYR A 333 2.78 7.09 -9.04
C TYR A 333 2.15 8.45 -8.77
N ILE A 334 2.23 8.94 -7.53
CA ILE A 334 1.66 10.23 -7.13
C ILE A 334 2.64 11.40 -7.29
N GLY A 335 3.95 11.16 -7.38
CA GLY A 335 4.97 12.20 -7.42
C GLY A 335 5.28 12.82 -6.06
N GLU A 336 5.13 12.05 -4.97
CA GLU A 336 5.38 12.55 -3.62
C GLU A 336 6.76 12.14 -3.12
N GLY A 337 7.57 13.13 -2.74
CA GLY A 337 8.96 12.91 -2.35
C GLY A 337 9.93 12.61 -3.50
N VAL A 338 9.41 12.36 -4.69
CA VAL A 338 10.12 12.10 -5.93
C VAL A 338 9.30 12.66 -7.10
N LYS A 339 9.94 12.95 -8.23
CA LYS A 339 9.23 13.34 -9.44
C LYS A 339 8.30 12.20 -9.88
N GLN A 340 7.04 12.51 -10.23
CA GLN A 340 6.09 11.54 -10.75
C GLN A 340 6.66 10.81 -11.97
N ASP A 341 6.61 9.48 -11.91
CA ASP A 341 7.04 8.60 -13.00
C ASP A 341 6.24 7.28 -12.98
N TYR A 342 5.22 7.23 -13.84
CA TYR A 342 4.39 6.03 -13.95
C TYR A 342 5.15 4.80 -14.46
N SER A 343 6.22 4.98 -15.25
CA SER A 343 7.04 3.87 -15.73
C SER A 343 7.83 3.24 -14.60
N GLU A 344 8.40 4.05 -13.71
CA GLU A 344 9.06 3.55 -12.50
C GLU A 344 8.01 2.93 -11.53
N ALA A 345 6.85 3.56 -11.37
CA ALA A 345 5.77 3.00 -10.55
C ALA A 345 5.38 1.59 -11.04
N LEU A 346 5.19 1.42 -12.35
CA LEU A 346 4.87 0.12 -12.96
C LEU A 346 5.93 -0.94 -12.64
N LYS A 347 7.22 -0.61 -12.78
CA LYS A 347 8.33 -1.53 -12.48
C LYS A 347 8.33 -1.96 -11.01
N TRP A 348 8.14 -1.03 -10.09
CA TRP A 348 8.16 -1.32 -8.66
C TRP A 348 6.92 -2.09 -8.20
N TYR A 349 5.71 -1.75 -8.71
CA TYR A 349 4.50 -2.55 -8.44
C TYR A 349 4.66 -3.97 -9.00
N THR A 350 5.25 -4.14 -10.17
CA THR A 350 5.53 -5.48 -10.73
C THR A 350 6.42 -6.28 -9.79
N LYS A 351 7.53 -5.72 -9.32
CA LYS A 351 8.41 -6.41 -8.35
C LYS A 351 7.68 -6.81 -7.06
N ALA A 352 6.83 -5.94 -6.53
CA ALA A 352 6.04 -6.25 -5.34
C ALA A 352 5.01 -7.36 -5.61
N SER A 353 4.32 -7.28 -6.74
CA SER A 353 3.31 -8.29 -7.13
C SER A 353 3.90 -9.67 -7.39
N ASP A 354 5.13 -9.73 -7.93
CA ASP A 354 5.87 -10.97 -8.16
C ASP A 354 6.22 -11.68 -6.84
N GLN A 355 6.33 -10.92 -5.76
CA GLN A 355 6.48 -11.44 -4.39
C GLN A 355 5.13 -11.75 -3.73
N GLY A 356 4.03 -11.58 -4.44
CA GLY A 356 2.70 -11.93 -3.98
C GLY A 356 1.93 -10.82 -3.28
N ASP A 357 2.44 -9.57 -3.32
CA ASP A 357 1.74 -8.40 -2.79
C ASP A 357 0.42 -8.19 -3.56
N THR A 358 -0.67 -8.26 -2.83
CA THR A 358 -2.01 -8.24 -3.43
C THR A 358 -2.48 -6.83 -3.77
N ASP A 359 -2.03 -5.85 -2.99
CA ASP A 359 -2.33 -4.44 -3.23
C ASP A 359 -1.57 -3.97 -4.48
N ALA A 360 -0.32 -4.42 -4.65
CA ALA A 360 0.44 -4.16 -5.87
C ALA A 360 -0.20 -4.78 -7.12
N LEU A 361 -0.76 -6.00 -7.02
CA LEU A 361 -1.53 -6.60 -8.12
C LEU A 361 -2.74 -5.75 -8.51
N TYR A 362 -3.45 -5.22 -7.53
CA TYR A 362 -4.57 -4.31 -7.79
C TYR A 362 -4.10 -3.02 -8.46
N CYS A 363 -3.04 -2.39 -7.94
CA CYS A 363 -2.46 -1.17 -8.52
C CYS A 363 -2.02 -1.39 -9.97
N LEU A 364 -1.37 -2.51 -10.27
CA LEU A 364 -1.02 -2.88 -11.64
C LEU A 364 -2.26 -3.01 -12.53
N GLY A 365 -3.31 -3.65 -12.03
CA GLY A 365 -4.56 -3.76 -12.75
C GLY A 365 -5.15 -2.40 -13.11
N ILE A 366 -5.11 -1.47 -12.19
CA ILE A 366 -5.54 -0.08 -12.40
C ILE A 366 -4.61 0.64 -13.40
N MET A 367 -3.29 0.53 -13.25
CA MET A 367 -2.34 1.15 -14.19
C MET A 367 -2.51 0.63 -15.61
N TYR A 368 -2.69 -0.66 -15.80
CA TYR A 368 -2.99 -1.27 -17.10
C TYR A 368 -4.32 -0.79 -17.67
N ALA A 369 -5.36 -0.67 -16.84
CA ALA A 369 -6.68 -0.21 -17.27
C ALA A 369 -6.69 1.24 -17.78
N TYR A 370 -5.85 2.10 -17.21
CA TYR A 370 -5.75 3.51 -17.60
C TYR A 370 -4.57 3.82 -18.54
N GLY A 371 -3.68 2.87 -18.79
CA GLY A 371 -2.50 3.07 -19.62
C GLY A 371 -1.40 3.88 -18.95
N ASN A 372 -1.41 3.98 -17.62
CA ASN A 372 -0.43 4.76 -16.86
C ASN A 372 0.97 4.12 -16.98
N GLY A 373 1.93 4.89 -17.49
CA GLY A 373 3.31 4.41 -17.74
C GLY A 373 3.49 3.60 -19.02
N MET A 374 2.47 3.56 -19.89
CA MET A 374 2.47 2.81 -21.15
C MET A 374 2.01 3.69 -22.33
N LYS A 375 2.17 3.19 -23.54
CA LYS A 375 1.71 3.90 -24.76
C LYS A 375 0.17 3.89 -24.89
N SER A 376 -0.49 2.87 -24.36
CA SER A 376 -1.94 2.68 -24.44
C SER A 376 -2.45 1.83 -23.27
N GLN A 377 -3.76 1.84 -23.07
CA GLN A 377 -4.44 0.94 -22.13
C GLN A 377 -4.21 -0.53 -22.52
N ASN A 378 -4.12 -1.39 -21.52
CA ASN A 378 -4.04 -2.84 -21.72
C ASN A 378 -5.06 -3.54 -20.83
N ILE A 379 -6.30 -3.60 -21.32
CA ILE A 379 -7.42 -4.18 -20.57
C ILE A 379 -7.22 -5.67 -20.29
N ALA A 380 -6.53 -6.39 -21.17
CA ALA A 380 -6.22 -7.80 -20.96
C ALA A 380 -5.37 -8.02 -19.70
N GLU A 381 -4.26 -7.29 -19.57
CA GLU A 381 -3.41 -7.36 -18.38
C GLU A 381 -4.10 -6.78 -17.14
N ALA A 382 -4.90 -5.71 -17.31
CA ALA A 382 -5.73 -5.17 -16.23
C ALA A 382 -6.64 -6.25 -15.62
N LEU A 383 -7.42 -6.94 -16.45
CA LEU A 383 -8.34 -7.99 -15.99
C LEU A 383 -7.59 -9.17 -15.35
N LYS A 384 -6.43 -9.56 -15.90
CA LYS A 384 -5.60 -10.62 -15.29
C LYS A 384 -5.12 -10.24 -13.89
N CYS A 385 -4.60 -9.03 -13.73
CA CYS A 385 -4.11 -8.53 -12.44
C CYS A 385 -5.25 -8.40 -11.43
N LEU A 386 -6.36 -7.77 -11.82
CA LEU A 386 -7.55 -7.61 -10.97
C LEU A 386 -8.13 -8.96 -10.55
N TYR A 387 -8.21 -9.93 -11.47
CA TYR A 387 -8.71 -11.26 -11.15
C TYR A 387 -7.80 -12.00 -10.15
N LYS A 388 -6.47 -11.95 -10.35
CA LYS A 388 -5.52 -12.52 -9.40
C LYS A 388 -5.64 -11.89 -8.00
N ALA A 389 -5.80 -10.56 -7.94
CA ALA A 389 -6.01 -9.85 -6.67
C ALA A 389 -7.34 -10.27 -6.01
N ALA A 390 -8.42 -10.36 -6.80
CA ALA A 390 -9.73 -10.76 -6.33
C ALA A 390 -9.75 -12.20 -5.78
N GLN A 391 -9.04 -13.14 -6.42
CA GLN A 391 -8.88 -14.51 -5.94
C GLN A 391 -8.20 -14.58 -4.56
N LYS A 392 -7.35 -13.60 -4.24
CA LYS A 392 -6.73 -13.46 -2.92
C LYS A 392 -7.59 -12.64 -1.93
N GLY A 393 -8.81 -12.31 -2.30
CA GLY A 393 -9.78 -11.62 -1.45
C GLY A 393 -9.64 -10.09 -1.43
N HIS A 394 -8.92 -9.49 -2.40
CA HIS A 394 -8.77 -8.03 -2.47
C HIS A 394 -10.10 -7.37 -2.85
N LYS A 395 -10.74 -6.71 -1.89
CA LYS A 395 -12.11 -6.19 -2.02
C LYS A 395 -12.28 -5.18 -3.15
N ALA A 396 -11.32 -4.26 -3.33
CA ALA A 396 -11.40 -3.27 -4.40
C ALA A 396 -11.23 -3.91 -5.78
N ALA A 397 -10.42 -4.98 -5.91
CA ALA A 397 -10.31 -5.71 -7.16
C ALA A 397 -11.60 -6.47 -7.53
N ILE A 398 -12.26 -7.07 -6.53
CA ILE A 398 -13.57 -7.70 -6.71
C ILE A 398 -14.58 -6.68 -7.24
N ALA A 399 -14.70 -5.54 -6.57
CA ALA A 399 -15.60 -4.47 -6.96
C ALA A 399 -15.30 -3.93 -8.38
N LYS A 400 -14.00 -3.78 -8.71
CA LYS A 400 -13.61 -3.32 -10.05
C LYS A 400 -13.96 -4.33 -11.14
N LEU A 401 -13.83 -5.63 -10.87
CA LEU A 401 -14.28 -6.68 -11.79
C LEU A 401 -15.80 -6.67 -11.94
N ASP A 402 -16.54 -6.46 -10.85
CA ASP A 402 -18.00 -6.37 -10.90
C ASP A 402 -18.49 -5.15 -11.69
N GLU A 403 -17.75 -4.04 -11.62
CA GLU A 403 -17.98 -2.87 -12.48
C GLU A 403 -17.83 -3.23 -13.97
N TYR A 404 -16.76 -3.96 -14.33
CA TYR A 404 -16.57 -4.44 -15.70
C TYR A 404 -17.66 -5.43 -16.13
N ARG A 405 -18.13 -6.28 -15.23
CA ARG A 405 -19.15 -7.30 -15.51
C ARG A 405 -20.54 -6.73 -15.78
N LYS A 406 -20.88 -5.55 -15.27
CA LYS A 406 -22.19 -4.89 -15.44
C LYS A 406 -23.37 -5.87 -15.41
N ASN A 407 -24.00 -6.05 -14.28
CA ASN A 407 -25.13 -6.95 -14.08
C ASN A 407 -24.84 -8.47 -14.24
N GLY A 408 -23.63 -8.90 -13.92
CA GLY A 408 -23.26 -10.33 -13.95
C GLY A 408 -22.85 -10.85 -15.32
N ASN A 409 -22.56 -9.97 -16.28
CA ASN A 409 -22.09 -10.39 -17.59
C ASN A 409 -20.73 -11.10 -17.51
N ILE A 410 -20.50 -12.02 -18.42
CA ILE A 410 -19.16 -12.53 -18.71
C ILE A 410 -18.37 -11.46 -19.47
N ILE A 411 -17.15 -11.25 -19.06
CA ILE A 411 -16.26 -10.25 -19.65
C ILE A 411 -15.00 -10.92 -20.22
N GLY A 412 -14.38 -10.26 -21.20
CA GLY A 412 -13.14 -10.74 -21.78
C GLY A 412 -12.52 -9.77 -22.76
N VAL A 413 -11.40 -10.20 -23.33
CA VAL A 413 -10.69 -9.46 -24.35
C VAL A 413 -10.38 -10.38 -25.53
N VAL A 414 -10.59 -9.88 -26.75
CA VAL A 414 -10.19 -10.53 -27.98
C VAL A 414 -8.82 -10.03 -28.40
N ILE A 415 -7.87 -10.93 -28.63
CA ILE A 415 -6.45 -10.66 -28.86
C ILE A 415 -6.02 -11.39 -30.13
N GLU A 416 -5.31 -10.71 -31.01
CA GLU A 416 -4.61 -11.37 -32.11
C GLU A 416 -3.41 -12.14 -31.57
N LYS A 417 -3.33 -13.43 -31.91
CA LYS A 417 -2.35 -14.33 -31.29
C LYS A 417 -0.92 -13.99 -31.65
N ASP A 418 -0.66 -13.58 -32.88
CA ASP A 418 0.69 -13.38 -33.39
C ASP A 418 1.29 -12.04 -32.96
N THR A 419 0.46 -10.99 -32.87
CA THR A 419 0.89 -9.64 -32.50
C THR A 419 0.69 -9.34 -31.02
N ASN A 420 -0.14 -10.13 -30.34
CA ASN A 420 -0.64 -9.88 -28.98
C ASN A 420 -1.38 -8.54 -28.82
N GLU A 421 -1.89 -7.99 -29.92
CA GLU A 421 -2.63 -6.74 -29.96
C GLU A 421 -4.13 -6.99 -29.75
N PRO A 422 -4.88 -6.04 -29.15
CA PRO A 422 -6.32 -6.14 -29.03
C PRO A 422 -7.02 -6.06 -30.39
N VAL A 423 -8.03 -6.89 -30.61
CA VAL A 423 -8.80 -6.88 -31.86
C VAL A 423 -10.09 -6.09 -31.69
N VAL A 424 -10.21 -4.99 -32.39
CA VAL A 424 -11.34 -4.06 -32.36
C VAL A 424 -12.45 -4.53 -33.30
N GLY A 425 -13.70 -4.50 -32.83
CA GLY A 425 -14.86 -4.80 -33.67
C GLY A 425 -15.11 -6.29 -33.92
N SER A 426 -14.47 -7.18 -33.14
CA SER A 426 -14.82 -8.61 -33.17
C SER A 426 -16.20 -8.84 -32.61
N VAL A 427 -17.01 -9.64 -33.31
CA VAL A 427 -18.33 -10.06 -32.86
C VAL A 427 -18.20 -11.29 -31.96
N VAL A 428 -18.60 -11.16 -30.71
CA VAL A 428 -18.64 -12.24 -29.73
C VAL A 428 -20.09 -12.60 -29.48
N LYS A 429 -20.51 -13.80 -29.84
CA LYS A 429 -21.90 -14.25 -29.76
C LYS A 429 -22.04 -15.62 -29.09
N ILE A 430 -23.16 -15.85 -28.43
CA ILE A 430 -23.50 -17.16 -27.89
C ILE A 430 -23.95 -18.06 -29.04
N VAL A 431 -23.34 -19.24 -29.16
CA VAL A 431 -23.70 -20.24 -30.21
C VAL A 431 -24.35 -21.48 -29.64
N ASN A 432 -24.13 -21.75 -28.35
CA ASN A 432 -24.74 -22.85 -27.63
C ASN A 432 -25.04 -22.46 -26.20
N SER A 433 -26.28 -22.55 -25.79
CA SER A 433 -26.71 -22.19 -24.43
C SER A 433 -27.83 -23.12 -23.97
N SER A 434 -27.84 -23.43 -22.69
CA SER A 434 -28.95 -24.16 -22.03
C SER A 434 -30.24 -23.35 -21.95
N ARG A 435 -30.21 -22.04 -22.26
CA ARG A 435 -31.37 -21.14 -22.25
C ARG A 435 -31.96 -21.00 -23.64
N ARG A 436 -33.30 -21.13 -23.77
CA ARG A 436 -34.03 -21.00 -25.03
C ARG A 436 -34.00 -19.61 -25.68
N SER A 437 -33.45 -18.57 -25.04
CA SER A 437 -33.48 -17.16 -25.51
C SER A 437 -32.09 -16.49 -25.62
N ALA A 438 -31.00 -17.23 -25.68
CA ALA A 438 -29.67 -16.65 -25.66
C ALA A 438 -29.16 -16.32 -27.08
N ASN A 439 -29.68 -15.25 -27.68
CA ASN A 439 -29.10 -14.61 -28.89
C ASN A 439 -28.30 -13.38 -28.52
N ALA A 440 -27.59 -13.39 -27.38
CA ALA A 440 -26.78 -12.26 -26.98
C ALA A 440 -25.46 -12.20 -27.78
N ALA A 441 -25.15 -11.02 -28.28
CA ALA A 441 -23.89 -10.73 -28.92
C ALA A 441 -23.30 -9.41 -28.35
N SER A 442 -22.00 -9.31 -28.38
CA SER A 442 -21.24 -8.11 -28.03
C SER A 442 -20.20 -7.86 -29.10
N VAL A 443 -19.80 -6.62 -29.24
CA VAL A 443 -18.70 -6.23 -30.15
C VAL A 443 -17.55 -5.72 -29.30
N SER A 444 -16.32 -6.17 -29.59
CA SER A 444 -15.16 -5.73 -28.85
C SER A 444 -14.84 -4.26 -29.15
N ASP A 445 -14.50 -3.53 -28.09
CA ASP A 445 -14.11 -2.11 -28.16
C ASP A 445 -12.66 -1.91 -28.67
N ILE A 446 -12.17 -0.66 -28.59
CA ILE A 446 -10.81 -0.29 -29.02
C ILE A 446 -9.70 -1.05 -28.26
N ASN A 447 -10.00 -1.58 -27.10
CA ASN A 447 -9.07 -2.38 -26.29
C ASN A 447 -9.33 -3.90 -26.46
N GLY A 448 -10.14 -4.28 -27.44
CA GLY A 448 -10.57 -5.67 -27.62
C GLY A 448 -11.54 -6.17 -26.55
N PHE A 449 -11.95 -5.32 -25.60
CA PHE A 449 -12.84 -5.70 -24.47
C PHE A 449 -14.26 -5.94 -24.94
N PHE A 450 -14.88 -6.98 -24.39
CA PHE A 450 -16.30 -7.27 -24.55
C PHE A 450 -16.96 -7.61 -23.21
N SER A 451 -18.27 -7.38 -23.15
CA SER A 451 -19.12 -7.77 -22.04
C SER A 451 -20.38 -8.43 -22.60
N LEU A 452 -20.66 -9.66 -22.23
CA LEU A 452 -21.69 -10.48 -22.82
C LEU A 452 -22.59 -11.10 -21.75
N ASN A 453 -23.90 -10.96 -21.90
CA ASN A 453 -24.87 -11.62 -21.03
C ASN A 453 -24.92 -13.14 -21.33
N ALA A 454 -23.94 -13.84 -20.79
CA ALA A 454 -23.77 -15.29 -20.91
C ALA A 454 -23.58 -15.91 -19.52
N ASN A 455 -23.67 -17.23 -19.44
CA ASN A 455 -23.49 -17.98 -18.20
C ASN A 455 -22.33 -18.98 -18.32
N VAL A 456 -21.87 -19.44 -17.16
CA VAL A 456 -21.02 -20.63 -17.11
C VAL A 456 -21.77 -21.80 -17.73
N GLY A 457 -21.11 -22.51 -18.64
CA GLY A 457 -21.66 -23.58 -19.42
C GLY A 457 -22.04 -23.21 -20.84
N ASP A 458 -22.28 -21.94 -21.15
CA ASP A 458 -22.53 -21.47 -22.50
C ASP A 458 -21.27 -21.58 -23.37
N GLU A 459 -21.46 -21.73 -24.67
CA GLU A 459 -20.41 -21.69 -25.70
C GLU A 459 -20.54 -20.40 -26.50
N ILE A 460 -19.45 -19.67 -26.64
CA ILE A 460 -19.40 -18.45 -27.43
C ILE A 460 -18.50 -18.62 -28.66
N GLU A 461 -18.84 -17.92 -29.72
CA GLU A 461 -18.06 -17.85 -30.94
C GLU A 461 -17.59 -16.40 -31.18
N VAL A 462 -16.31 -16.24 -31.49
CA VAL A 462 -15.72 -14.97 -31.87
C VAL A 462 -15.49 -14.95 -33.37
N GLN A 463 -16.01 -13.91 -34.01
CA GLN A 463 -15.90 -13.70 -35.45
C GLN A 463 -15.27 -12.35 -35.76
N TYR A 464 -14.29 -12.35 -36.65
CA TYR A 464 -13.69 -11.16 -37.20
C TYR A 464 -13.28 -11.36 -38.64
N VAL A 465 -13.45 -10.34 -39.47
CA VAL A 465 -13.18 -10.43 -40.91
C VAL A 465 -11.73 -10.76 -41.19
N GLY A 466 -11.48 -11.83 -41.95
CA GLY A 466 -10.13 -12.29 -42.28
C GLY A 466 -9.47 -13.19 -41.25
N TYR A 467 -10.20 -13.57 -40.19
CA TYR A 467 -9.70 -14.47 -39.13
C TYR A 467 -10.58 -15.73 -39.05
N LYS A 468 -10.00 -16.82 -38.57
CA LYS A 468 -10.74 -18.04 -38.27
C LYS A 468 -11.65 -17.82 -37.06
N ASN A 469 -12.90 -18.31 -37.17
CA ASN A 469 -13.80 -18.26 -36.02
C ASN A 469 -13.24 -19.09 -34.85
N SER A 470 -13.21 -18.47 -33.68
CA SER A 470 -12.78 -19.10 -32.43
C SER A 470 -14.00 -19.45 -31.58
N ARG A 471 -14.07 -20.67 -31.05
CA ARG A 471 -15.12 -21.08 -30.10
C ARG A 471 -14.52 -21.34 -28.73
N VAL A 472 -15.22 -20.87 -27.72
CA VAL A 472 -14.79 -20.98 -26.32
C VAL A 472 -16.01 -21.37 -25.48
N LYS A 473 -15.86 -22.45 -24.70
CA LYS A 473 -16.83 -22.81 -23.65
C LYS A 473 -16.51 -22.05 -22.38
N ILE A 474 -17.49 -21.41 -21.79
CA ILE A 474 -17.35 -20.69 -20.51
C ILE A 474 -17.36 -21.72 -19.38
N THR A 475 -16.24 -21.93 -18.72
CA THR A 475 -16.07 -22.92 -17.66
C THR A 475 -16.22 -22.35 -16.26
N ASP A 476 -15.99 -21.06 -16.10
CA ASP A 476 -16.06 -20.32 -14.85
C ASP A 476 -16.37 -18.84 -15.12
N ASP A 477 -16.39 -18.02 -14.10
CA ASP A 477 -16.63 -16.57 -14.17
C ASP A 477 -15.38 -15.72 -14.40
N LYS A 478 -14.24 -16.36 -14.68
CA LYS A 478 -12.97 -15.70 -14.96
C LYS A 478 -13.06 -14.87 -16.23
N PRO A 479 -12.42 -13.68 -16.26
CA PRO A 479 -12.31 -12.92 -17.49
C PRO A 479 -11.66 -13.73 -18.61
N LEU A 480 -12.30 -13.75 -19.77
CA LEU A 480 -11.85 -14.56 -20.90
C LEU A 480 -10.78 -13.85 -21.70
N MET A 481 -9.69 -14.55 -22.01
CA MET A 481 -8.66 -14.10 -22.94
C MET A 481 -8.79 -14.95 -24.19
N ILE A 482 -9.36 -14.37 -25.25
CA ILE A 482 -9.68 -15.12 -26.47
C ILE A 482 -8.70 -14.73 -27.56
N TYR A 483 -7.86 -15.67 -27.93
CA TYR A 483 -6.89 -15.48 -29.00
C TYR A 483 -7.49 -15.91 -30.34
N ILE A 484 -7.43 -15.00 -31.33
CA ILE A 484 -7.83 -15.28 -32.70
C ILE A 484 -6.61 -15.22 -33.62
N TYR A 485 -6.67 -15.92 -34.73
CA TYR A 485 -5.58 -16.03 -35.72
C TYR A 485 -6.15 -16.06 -37.15
N LYS A 486 -5.36 -15.57 -38.08
CA LYS A 486 -5.69 -15.53 -39.52
C LYS A 486 -5.81 -16.89 -40.13
#